data_134d584f904879a748158773350ba726
#
_entry.id   134d584f904879a748158773350ba726
#
_cell.length_a   1.000
_cell.length_b   1.000
_cell.length_c   1.000
_cell.angle_alpha   90.00
_cell.angle_beta   90.00
_cell.angle_gamma   90.00
#
_symmetry.space_group_name_H-M   'P 1'
#
loop_
_entity.id
_entity.type
_entity.pdbx_description
1 polymer ?
#
loop_
_entity_poly.entity_id
_entity_poly.type
_entity_poly.pdbx_seq_one_letter_code
_entity_poly.pdbx_strand_id
1 'polypeptide(L)'
;MEPAYLSREYFDRYEEMLRISERLGQKLIVYDDIDFPSGTAGGRLLREYPRYTRKLLEMQEFEVCGPARFEHPLAVSDTLRCMAVSAMETASRRIVDLGAAVRRDTLAWDVPDGVWKIMFFNCRYAVHPLVDYMEPEAVERCISMTYDEYAKRFGRYFGGVVNKVFFDDVGYVSMERTWTPAITGLFESRYGRPAALYYPALFYDIGPETAAARVAFYDLRAELM
;
A
#
# COMPACT_ATOMS: atom_id res chain seq x y z
N MET A 1 -18.64 -17.97 9.26
CA MET A 1 -19.27 -17.48 10.52
C MET A 1 -20.77 -17.36 10.28
N GLU A 2 -21.57 -17.85 11.19
CA GLU A 2 -23.02 -17.63 11.16
C GLU A 2 -23.44 -16.92 12.46
N PRO A 3 -24.20 -15.83 12.37
CA PRO A 3 -24.70 -15.18 11.15
C PRO A 3 -23.59 -14.50 10.35
N ALA A 4 -23.89 -14.20 9.07
CA ALA A 4 -22.94 -13.47 8.23
C ALA A 4 -22.61 -12.09 8.84
N TYR A 5 -21.32 -11.73 8.85
CA TYR A 5 -20.82 -10.49 9.43
C TYR A 5 -21.53 -9.26 8.85
N LEU A 6 -21.94 -8.33 9.73
CA LEU A 6 -22.70 -7.11 9.40
C LEU A 6 -24.06 -7.38 8.71
N SER A 7 -24.57 -8.61 8.76
CA SER A 7 -25.94 -8.90 8.33
C SER A 7 -26.97 -8.39 9.36
N ARG A 8 -28.25 -8.34 8.94
CA ARG A 8 -29.33 -7.98 9.87
C ARG A 8 -29.33 -8.89 11.08
N GLU A 9 -29.27 -10.21 10.88
CA GLU A 9 -29.26 -11.20 11.97
C GLU A 9 -28.04 -11.01 12.90
N TYR A 10 -26.86 -10.69 12.34
CA TYR A 10 -25.69 -10.35 13.14
C TYR A 10 -25.96 -9.16 14.06
N PHE A 11 -26.54 -8.08 13.53
CA PHE A 11 -26.84 -6.90 14.33
C PHE A 11 -27.97 -7.13 15.34
N ASP A 12 -28.97 -7.97 15.03
CA ASP A 12 -30.04 -8.32 15.97
C ASP A 12 -29.44 -9.04 17.20
N ARG A 13 -28.51 -9.98 16.99
CA ARG A 13 -27.78 -10.67 18.08
C ARG A 13 -26.85 -9.74 18.84
N TYR A 14 -26.20 -8.82 18.13
CA TYR A 14 -25.31 -7.83 18.75
C TYR A 14 -26.12 -6.88 19.65
N GLU A 15 -27.31 -6.45 19.25
CA GLU A 15 -28.19 -5.63 20.07
C GLU A 15 -28.62 -6.35 21.34
N GLU A 16 -28.97 -7.62 21.26
CA GLU A 16 -29.31 -8.43 22.44
C GLU A 16 -28.11 -8.50 23.42
N MET A 17 -26.91 -8.72 22.92
CA MET A 17 -25.70 -8.72 23.72
C MET A 17 -25.48 -7.35 24.40
N LEU A 18 -25.71 -6.25 23.71
CA LEU A 18 -25.60 -4.89 24.29
C LEU A 18 -26.59 -4.69 25.43
N ARG A 19 -27.86 -5.12 25.27
CA ARG A 19 -28.90 -5.02 26.32
C ARG A 19 -28.59 -5.85 27.56
N ILE A 20 -28.03 -7.05 27.35
CA ILE A 20 -27.61 -7.91 28.47
C ILE A 20 -26.42 -7.26 29.20
N SER A 21 -25.42 -6.78 28.45
CA SER A 21 -24.23 -6.13 29.04
C SER A 21 -24.59 -4.88 29.81
N GLU A 22 -25.53 -4.08 29.32
CA GLU A 22 -26.04 -2.89 30.03
C GLU A 22 -26.65 -3.28 31.39
N ARG A 23 -27.52 -4.31 31.42
CA ARG A 23 -28.12 -4.77 32.67
C ARG A 23 -27.11 -5.33 33.67
N LEU A 24 -26.05 -5.96 33.17
CA LEU A 24 -24.99 -6.54 34.01
C LEU A 24 -23.86 -5.56 34.36
N GLY A 25 -23.92 -4.31 33.89
CA GLY A 25 -22.88 -3.31 34.08
C GLY A 25 -21.57 -3.65 33.36
N GLN A 26 -21.60 -4.53 32.36
CA GLN A 26 -20.44 -4.93 31.58
C GLN A 26 -20.13 -3.90 30.49
N LYS A 27 -18.88 -3.90 30.05
CA LYS A 27 -18.39 -3.08 28.92
C LYS A 27 -18.06 -3.98 27.74
N LEU A 28 -18.34 -3.48 26.54
CA LEU A 28 -18.02 -4.14 25.29
C LEU A 28 -17.07 -3.29 24.49
N ILE A 29 -16.29 -3.95 23.66
CA ILE A 29 -15.38 -3.34 22.69
C ILE A 29 -15.90 -3.70 21.30
N VAL A 30 -16.05 -2.71 20.42
CA VAL A 30 -16.31 -2.99 19.00
C VAL A 30 -15.00 -3.41 18.35
N TYR A 31 -15.01 -4.57 17.74
CA TYR A 31 -13.92 -5.13 16.97
C TYR A 31 -14.41 -5.34 15.53
N ASP A 32 -13.72 -4.78 14.56
CA ASP A 32 -14.14 -4.72 13.17
C ASP A 32 -13.71 -5.94 12.34
N ASP A 33 -13.04 -6.88 12.96
CA ASP A 33 -12.44 -8.01 12.26
C ASP A 33 -13.25 -9.30 12.47
N ILE A 34 -13.38 -10.07 11.39
CA ILE A 34 -13.77 -11.48 11.42
C ILE A 34 -12.65 -12.38 10.91
N ASP A 35 -11.74 -11.78 10.14
CA ASP A 35 -10.54 -12.39 9.59
C ASP A 35 -9.40 -11.37 9.76
N PHE A 36 -8.36 -11.75 10.45
CA PHE A 36 -7.16 -10.95 10.65
C PHE A 36 -6.47 -10.57 9.32
N PRO A 37 -5.97 -9.34 9.15
CA PRO A 37 -6.04 -8.17 10.03
C PRO A 37 -7.28 -7.29 9.80
N SER A 38 -7.51 -6.33 10.70
CA SER A 38 -8.58 -5.32 10.57
C SER A 38 -8.57 -4.58 9.24
N GLY A 39 -9.72 -3.97 8.87
CA GLY A 39 -9.83 -3.05 7.73
C GLY A 39 -10.48 -3.63 6.49
N THR A 40 -10.77 -4.93 6.45
CA THR A 40 -11.35 -5.58 5.26
C THR A 40 -12.89 -5.53 5.21
N ALA A 41 -13.54 -5.14 6.31
CA ALA A 41 -15.00 -5.24 6.47
C ALA A 41 -15.53 -6.66 6.14
N GLY A 42 -14.88 -7.70 6.66
CA GLY A 42 -15.20 -9.09 6.35
C GLY A 42 -14.94 -9.45 4.89
N GLY A 43 -13.92 -8.87 4.30
CA GLY A 43 -13.54 -9.04 2.89
C GLY A 43 -14.47 -8.32 1.90
N ARG A 44 -15.51 -7.61 2.37
CA ARG A 44 -16.45 -6.88 1.50
C ARG A 44 -15.77 -5.73 0.79
N LEU A 45 -14.93 -4.96 1.49
CA LEU A 45 -14.28 -3.78 0.95
C LEU A 45 -13.53 -4.10 -0.36
N LEU A 46 -12.70 -5.12 -0.35
CA LEU A 46 -11.88 -5.47 -1.51
C LEU A 46 -12.64 -6.21 -2.62
N ARG A 47 -13.75 -6.87 -2.28
CA ARG A 47 -14.66 -7.42 -3.31
C ARG A 47 -15.40 -6.33 -4.06
N GLU A 48 -15.88 -5.29 -3.36
CA GLU A 48 -16.61 -4.17 -3.96
C GLU A 48 -15.68 -3.14 -4.60
N TYR A 49 -14.48 -2.97 -4.05
CA TYR A 49 -13.47 -1.99 -4.48
C TYR A 49 -12.07 -2.61 -4.58
N PRO A 50 -11.79 -3.46 -5.58
CA PRO A 50 -10.50 -4.15 -5.72
C PRO A 50 -9.29 -3.20 -5.80
N ARG A 51 -9.50 -1.95 -6.25
CA ARG A 51 -8.46 -0.92 -6.34
C ARG A 51 -7.82 -0.57 -4.99
N TYR A 52 -8.52 -0.81 -3.88
CA TYR A 52 -8.04 -0.57 -2.53
C TYR A 52 -7.18 -1.71 -1.97
N THR A 53 -6.90 -2.72 -2.78
CA THR A 53 -5.95 -3.76 -2.38
C THR A 53 -4.55 -3.16 -2.20
N ARG A 54 -3.88 -3.59 -1.14
CA ARG A 54 -2.48 -3.25 -0.85
C ARG A 54 -1.59 -3.49 -2.06
N LYS A 55 -0.69 -2.53 -2.30
CA LYS A 55 0.25 -2.56 -3.40
C LYS A 55 1.69 -2.71 -2.90
N LEU A 56 2.53 -3.30 -3.71
CA LEU A 56 3.94 -3.53 -3.43
C LEU A 56 4.78 -2.91 -4.54
N LEU A 57 5.93 -2.35 -4.17
CA LEU A 57 6.94 -1.94 -5.12
C LEU A 57 7.90 -3.10 -5.36
N GLU A 58 7.90 -3.61 -6.58
CA GLU A 58 8.81 -4.66 -7.05
C GLU A 58 9.77 -4.09 -8.08
N MET A 59 10.91 -4.74 -8.25
CA MET A 59 11.90 -4.36 -9.24
C MET A 59 12.15 -5.53 -10.18
N GLN A 60 12.11 -5.23 -11.48
CA GLN A 60 12.66 -6.08 -12.54
C GLN A 60 13.91 -5.41 -13.07
N GLU A 61 14.97 -6.17 -13.27
CA GLU A 61 16.24 -5.61 -13.76
C GLU A 61 16.81 -6.35 -14.95
N PHE A 62 17.63 -5.62 -15.70
CA PHE A 62 18.45 -6.12 -16.79
C PHE A 62 19.86 -5.56 -16.66
N GLU A 63 20.87 -6.42 -16.73
CA GLU A 63 22.26 -5.98 -16.84
C GLU A 63 22.65 -5.89 -18.31
N VAL A 64 23.20 -4.73 -18.71
CA VAL A 64 23.55 -4.43 -20.09
C VAL A 64 24.93 -3.82 -20.17
N CYS A 65 25.78 -4.37 -21.04
CA CYS A 65 27.08 -3.79 -21.37
C CYS A 65 26.91 -2.82 -22.54
N GLY A 66 27.25 -1.54 -22.33
CA GLY A 66 27.25 -0.52 -23.40
C GLY A 66 28.63 -0.40 -24.08
N PRO A 67 28.67 0.27 -25.26
CA PRO A 67 27.55 0.93 -25.92
C PRO A 67 26.58 -0.06 -26.56
N ALA A 68 25.29 0.11 -26.33
CA ALA A 68 24.27 -0.78 -26.86
C ALA A 68 22.90 -0.05 -26.97
N ARG A 69 22.02 -0.53 -27.84
CA ARG A 69 20.64 -0.13 -27.85
C ARG A 69 19.81 -1.09 -27.00
N PHE A 70 19.11 -0.58 -26.00
CA PHE A 70 18.19 -1.36 -25.17
C PHE A 70 16.75 -0.92 -25.42
N GLU A 71 15.87 -1.89 -25.69
CA GLU A 71 14.44 -1.66 -25.83
C GLU A 71 13.67 -2.73 -25.05
N HIS A 72 12.68 -2.29 -24.26
CA HIS A 72 11.86 -3.20 -23.45
C HIS A 72 10.48 -2.58 -23.17
N PRO A 73 9.37 -3.34 -23.34
CA PRO A 73 8.06 -2.87 -22.99
C PRO A 73 7.90 -2.75 -21.48
N LEU A 74 7.14 -1.75 -21.03
CA LEU A 74 6.77 -1.61 -19.62
C LEU A 74 5.66 -2.59 -19.27
N ALA A 75 5.66 -3.06 -18.02
CA ALA A 75 4.54 -3.83 -17.50
C ALA A 75 3.31 -2.92 -17.35
N VAL A 76 2.21 -3.30 -18.02
CA VAL A 76 0.91 -2.61 -17.94
C VAL A 76 -0.19 -3.65 -17.89
N SER A 77 -0.86 -3.74 -16.74
CA SER A 77 -2.08 -4.54 -16.55
C SER A 77 -2.90 -3.95 -15.41
N ASP A 78 -4.07 -4.52 -15.11
CA ASP A 78 -4.93 -4.06 -14.02
C ASP A 78 -4.28 -4.22 -12.64
N THR A 79 -3.35 -5.14 -12.49
CA THR A 79 -2.72 -5.48 -11.20
C THR A 79 -1.20 -5.32 -11.16
N LEU A 80 -0.58 -4.94 -12.28
CA LEU A 80 0.86 -4.72 -12.41
C LEU A 80 1.13 -3.55 -13.34
N ARG A 81 1.81 -2.51 -12.85
CA ARG A 81 2.13 -1.33 -13.64
C ARG A 81 3.52 -0.80 -13.32
N CYS A 82 4.32 -0.55 -14.36
CA CYS A 82 5.60 0.14 -14.19
C CYS A 82 5.37 1.62 -13.84
N MET A 83 5.97 2.06 -12.74
CA MET A 83 5.81 3.41 -12.19
C MET A 83 7.04 4.28 -12.42
N ALA A 84 8.22 3.69 -12.54
CA ALA A 84 9.45 4.40 -12.78
C ALA A 84 10.47 3.48 -13.46
N VAL A 85 11.37 4.06 -14.23
CA VAL A 85 12.51 3.35 -14.83
C VAL A 85 13.77 4.15 -14.56
N SER A 86 14.81 3.51 -14.06
CA SER A 86 16.13 4.10 -13.93
C SER A 86 17.22 3.14 -14.36
N ALA A 87 18.42 3.67 -14.56
CA ALA A 87 19.61 2.86 -14.75
C ALA A 87 20.70 3.27 -13.77
N MET A 88 21.47 2.28 -13.29
CA MET A 88 22.63 2.50 -12.44
C MET A 88 23.88 1.92 -13.11
N GLU A 89 24.88 2.75 -13.29
CA GLU A 89 26.20 2.30 -13.73
C GLU A 89 26.89 1.57 -12.56
N THR A 90 27.32 0.33 -12.81
CA THR A 90 27.71 -0.59 -11.73
C THR A 90 28.99 -0.19 -11.02
N ALA A 91 29.95 0.42 -11.71
CA ALA A 91 31.23 0.80 -11.12
C ALA A 91 31.16 2.10 -10.31
N SER A 92 30.49 3.13 -10.84
CA SER A 92 30.36 4.44 -10.19
C SER A 92 29.14 4.57 -9.29
N ARG A 93 28.14 3.68 -9.45
CA ARG A 93 26.81 3.77 -8.85
C ARG A 93 26.01 5.02 -9.27
N ARG A 94 26.40 5.64 -10.38
CA ARG A 94 25.67 6.78 -10.95
C ARG A 94 24.31 6.32 -11.43
N ILE A 95 23.24 6.98 -10.94
CA ILE A 95 21.85 6.69 -11.32
C ILE A 95 21.35 7.72 -12.32
N VAL A 96 20.61 7.26 -13.31
CA VAL A 96 19.96 8.07 -14.33
C VAL A 96 18.46 7.72 -14.34
N ASP A 97 17.60 8.74 -14.29
CA ASP A 97 16.18 8.57 -14.53
C ASP A 97 15.93 8.39 -16.03
N LEU A 98 15.26 7.30 -16.41
CA LEU A 98 14.93 6.96 -17.78
C LEU A 98 13.49 7.27 -18.17
N GLY A 99 12.71 7.93 -17.32
CA GLY A 99 11.32 8.29 -17.61
C GLY A 99 11.16 9.06 -18.93
N ALA A 100 12.11 9.95 -19.26
CA ALA A 100 12.11 10.68 -20.51
C ALA A 100 12.40 9.82 -21.77
N ALA A 101 12.95 8.62 -21.59
CA ALA A 101 13.21 7.67 -22.67
C ALA A 101 12.04 6.70 -22.93
N VAL A 102 11.00 6.76 -22.11
CA VAL A 102 9.79 5.95 -22.29
C VAL A 102 8.85 6.61 -23.30
N ARG A 103 8.41 5.84 -24.29
CA ARG A 103 7.42 6.25 -25.29
C ARG A 103 6.46 5.09 -25.59
N ARG A 104 5.15 5.35 -25.53
CA ARG A 104 4.11 4.33 -25.80
C ARG A 104 4.35 3.03 -25.04
N ASP A 105 4.56 3.16 -23.74
CA ASP A 105 4.82 2.03 -22.82
C ASP A 105 6.02 1.16 -23.21
N THR A 106 7.03 1.76 -23.85
CA THR A 106 8.29 1.10 -24.19
C THR A 106 9.45 2.01 -23.79
N LEU A 107 10.39 1.46 -23.03
CA LEU A 107 11.69 2.08 -22.84
C LEU A 107 12.53 1.85 -24.10
N ALA A 108 13.13 2.91 -24.60
CA ALA A 108 14.10 2.85 -25.69
C ALA A 108 15.30 3.76 -25.34
N TRP A 109 16.41 3.15 -24.98
CA TRP A 109 17.58 3.87 -24.45
C TRP A 109 18.89 3.44 -25.11
N ASP A 110 19.71 4.42 -25.48
CA ASP A 110 21.07 4.21 -25.96
C ASP A 110 21.99 4.13 -24.73
N VAL A 111 22.37 2.91 -24.38
CA VAL A 111 23.19 2.58 -23.20
C VAL A 111 24.62 3.11 -23.45
N PRO A 112 25.15 4.00 -22.59
CA PRO A 112 26.53 4.47 -22.68
C PRO A 112 27.57 3.37 -22.41
N ASP A 113 28.83 3.64 -22.68
CA ASP A 113 29.94 2.75 -22.27
C ASP A 113 29.83 2.38 -20.80
N GLY A 114 30.18 1.14 -20.46
CA GLY A 114 30.17 0.60 -19.12
C GLY A 114 29.12 -0.51 -18.93
N VAL A 115 29.00 -0.97 -17.69
CA VAL A 115 28.00 -1.99 -17.30
C VAL A 115 26.90 -1.32 -16.51
N TRP A 116 25.68 -1.46 -17.00
CA TRP A 116 24.49 -0.79 -16.46
C TRP A 116 23.44 -1.78 -15.99
N LYS A 117 22.86 -1.53 -14.82
CA LYS A 117 21.63 -2.17 -14.35
C LYS A 117 20.46 -1.28 -14.72
N ILE A 118 19.61 -1.73 -15.64
CA ILE A 118 18.37 -1.07 -16.02
C ILE A 118 17.26 -1.64 -15.15
N MET A 119 16.59 -0.79 -14.36
CA MET A 119 15.64 -1.19 -13.32
C MET A 119 14.27 -0.63 -13.61
N PHE A 120 13.28 -1.51 -13.68
CA PHE A 120 11.87 -1.20 -13.81
C PHE A 120 11.20 -1.36 -12.45
N PHE A 121 10.68 -0.29 -11.89
CA PHE A 121 9.98 -0.30 -10.61
C PHE A 121 8.49 -0.44 -10.86
N ASN A 122 7.96 -1.59 -10.50
CA ASN A 122 6.61 -1.99 -10.77
C ASN A 122 5.76 -1.92 -9.50
N CYS A 123 4.58 -1.30 -9.61
CA CYS A 123 3.51 -1.43 -8.64
C CYS A 123 2.75 -2.71 -8.93
N ARG A 124 2.71 -3.64 -7.99
CA ARG A 124 1.92 -4.87 -8.06
C ARG A 124 0.92 -4.94 -6.92
N TYR A 125 -0.30 -5.37 -7.20
CA TYR A 125 -1.27 -5.68 -6.16
C TYR A 125 -0.83 -6.93 -5.40
N ALA A 126 -0.91 -6.89 -4.06
CA ALA A 126 -0.53 -8.01 -3.22
C ALA A 126 -1.42 -9.23 -3.49
N VAL A 127 -0.81 -10.42 -3.45
CA VAL A 127 -1.54 -11.69 -3.64
C VAL A 127 -2.51 -11.93 -2.49
N HIS A 128 -2.10 -11.62 -1.26
CA HIS A 128 -3.00 -11.63 -0.11
C HIS A 128 -3.72 -10.28 -0.04
N PRO A 129 -5.05 -10.28 -0.23
CA PRO A 129 -5.83 -9.05 -0.37
C PRO A 129 -6.00 -8.37 0.98
N LEU A 130 -5.03 -7.55 1.35
CA LEU A 130 -5.09 -6.60 2.46
C LEU A 130 -5.43 -5.21 1.92
N VAL A 131 -5.99 -4.38 2.77
CA VAL A 131 -6.34 -2.99 2.44
C VAL A 131 -5.08 -2.14 2.31
N ASP A 132 -5.10 -1.19 1.39
CA ASP A 132 -4.07 -0.15 1.29
C ASP A 132 -4.39 0.97 2.29
N TYR A 133 -3.82 0.87 3.49
CA TYR A 133 -4.04 1.87 4.55
C TYR A 133 -3.40 3.23 4.27
N MET A 134 -2.53 3.33 3.27
CA MET A 134 -1.96 4.60 2.82
C MET A 134 -2.88 5.34 1.84
N GLU A 135 -4.03 4.78 1.52
CA GLU A 135 -5.02 5.39 0.64
C GLU A 135 -6.23 5.87 1.48
N PRO A 136 -6.39 7.20 1.73
CA PRO A 136 -7.42 7.71 2.62
C PRO A 136 -8.84 7.27 2.25
N GLU A 137 -9.16 7.20 0.95
CA GLU A 137 -10.46 6.74 0.48
C GLU A 137 -10.75 5.28 0.89
N ALA A 138 -9.71 4.42 0.94
CA ALA A 138 -9.87 3.04 1.37
C ALA A 138 -10.22 2.97 2.85
N VAL A 139 -9.56 3.77 3.68
CA VAL A 139 -9.79 3.87 5.13
C VAL A 139 -11.20 4.43 5.40
N GLU A 140 -11.57 5.54 4.76
CA GLU A 140 -12.91 6.13 4.88
C GLU A 140 -14.01 5.13 4.48
N ARG A 141 -13.78 4.37 3.43
CA ARG A 141 -14.71 3.34 2.97
C ARG A 141 -14.83 2.19 3.98
N CYS A 142 -13.72 1.75 4.55
CA CYS A 142 -13.72 0.76 5.63
C CYS A 142 -14.55 1.25 6.82
N ILE A 143 -14.30 2.47 7.29
CA ILE A 143 -15.03 3.08 8.41
C ILE A 143 -16.54 3.12 8.10
N SER A 144 -16.92 3.56 6.89
CA SER A 144 -18.32 3.66 6.50
C SER A 144 -19.03 2.30 6.40
N MET A 145 -18.30 1.25 6.05
CA MET A 145 -18.85 -0.12 5.93
C MET A 145 -18.91 -0.85 7.26
N THR A 146 -18.16 -0.41 8.27
CA THR A 146 -18.04 -1.06 9.59
C THR A 146 -18.53 -0.13 10.72
N TYR A 147 -17.69 0.73 11.22
CA TYR A 147 -17.94 1.54 12.42
C TYR A 147 -19.15 2.45 12.31
N ASP A 148 -19.43 3.03 11.14
CA ASP A 148 -20.61 3.85 10.93
C ASP A 148 -21.90 3.03 11.03
N GLU A 149 -21.88 1.77 10.61
CA GLU A 149 -23.02 0.87 10.75
C GLU A 149 -23.31 0.54 12.23
N TYR A 150 -22.26 0.36 13.05
CA TYR A 150 -22.43 0.22 14.50
C TYR A 150 -22.92 1.52 15.14
N ALA A 151 -22.34 2.65 14.77
CA ALA A 151 -22.71 3.96 15.31
C ALA A 151 -24.19 4.30 14.99
N LYS A 152 -24.61 4.07 13.76
CA LYS A 152 -25.98 4.29 13.30
C LYS A 152 -27.02 3.45 14.06
N ARG A 153 -26.69 2.20 14.37
CA ARG A 153 -27.62 1.27 15.04
C ARG A 153 -27.56 1.39 16.55
N PHE A 154 -26.37 1.56 17.10
CA PHE A 154 -26.06 1.38 18.53
C PHE A 154 -25.43 2.60 19.19
N GLY A 155 -25.49 3.78 18.54
CA GLY A 155 -24.88 5.01 19.05
C GLY A 155 -25.28 5.36 20.48
N ARG A 156 -26.51 4.99 20.92
CA ARG A 156 -26.98 5.19 22.29
C ARG A 156 -26.15 4.46 23.35
N TYR A 157 -25.45 3.40 22.97
CA TYR A 157 -24.60 2.63 23.87
C TYR A 157 -23.14 3.13 23.92
N PHE A 158 -22.78 4.05 22.98
CA PHE A 158 -21.43 4.57 22.90
C PHE A 158 -21.14 5.52 24.04
N GLY A 159 -19.95 5.39 24.65
CA GLY A 159 -19.57 6.09 25.87
C GLY A 159 -20.09 5.43 27.14
N GLY A 160 -21.08 4.54 27.01
CA GLY A 160 -21.65 3.75 28.10
C GLY A 160 -21.16 2.30 28.06
N VAL A 161 -21.98 1.39 27.50
CA VAL A 161 -21.66 -0.02 27.34
C VAL A 161 -20.50 -0.22 26.36
N VAL A 162 -20.56 0.41 25.20
CA VAL A 162 -19.47 0.44 24.23
C VAL A 162 -18.57 1.63 24.54
N ASN A 163 -17.40 1.36 25.10
CA ASN A 163 -16.49 2.42 25.53
C ASN A 163 -15.13 2.40 24.80
N LYS A 164 -14.90 1.43 23.92
CA LYS A 164 -13.68 1.28 23.13
C LYS A 164 -13.99 0.67 21.78
N VAL A 165 -13.13 0.95 20.83
CA VAL A 165 -12.98 0.19 19.60
C VAL A 165 -11.61 -0.49 19.63
N PHE A 166 -11.50 -1.65 19.03
CA PHE A 166 -10.26 -2.36 18.86
C PHE A 166 -10.00 -2.53 17.37
N PHE A 167 -8.84 -2.12 16.95
CA PHE A 167 -8.34 -2.22 15.59
C PHE A 167 -7.02 -2.97 15.66
N ASP A 168 -6.94 -4.10 14.98
CA ASP A 168 -5.83 -5.03 15.09
C ASP A 168 -5.00 -5.01 13.80
N ASP A 169 -3.70 -5.00 13.99
CA ASP A 169 -2.63 -5.24 13.04
C ASP A 169 -2.86 -4.64 11.64
N VAL A 170 -2.44 -3.42 11.45
CA VAL A 170 -2.58 -2.66 10.20
C VAL A 170 -1.78 -3.21 9.00
N GLY A 171 -1.68 -4.54 8.87
CA GLY A 171 -1.19 -5.20 7.65
C GLY A 171 0.24 -4.87 7.19
N TYR A 172 1.05 -4.22 8.03
CA TYR A 172 2.46 -3.91 7.74
C TYR A 172 3.45 -4.90 8.35
N VAL A 173 2.95 -6.04 8.74
CA VAL A 173 3.72 -7.10 9.42
C VAL A 173 4.76 -7.73 8.50
N SER A 174 4.69 -7.47 7.20
CA SER A 174 5.66 -7.99 6.25
C SER A 174 6.79 -7.00 5.97
N MET A 175 8.00 -7.54 5.78
CA MET A 175 9.16 -6.77 5.33
C MET A 175 9.06 -6.35 3.85
N GLU A 176 7.90 -6.51 3.24
CA GLU A 176 7.63 -6.14 1.86
C GLU A 176 7.61 -4.61 1.70
N ARG A 177 7.96 -4.15 0.52
CA ARG A 177 7.94 -2.73 0.16
C ARG A 177 6.53 -2.31 -0.22
N THR A 178 5.66 -2.15 0.81
CA THR A 178 4.33 -1.58 0.56
C THR A 178 4.46 -0.20 -0.05
N TRP A 179 3.64 0.07 -1.05
CA TRP A 179 3.72 1.26 -1.86
C TRP A 179 2.31 1.70 -2.28
N THR A 180 2.13 3.00 -2.50
CA THR A 180 0.89 3.58 -3.03
C THR A 180 1.24 4.65 -4.07
N PRO A 181 0.38 4.90 -5.07
CA PRO A 181 0.64 5.91 -6.11
C PRO A 181 1.00 7.30 -5.59
N ALA A 182 0.44 7.70 -4.45
CA ALA A 182 0.72 9.00 -3.83
C ALA A 182 2.20 9.22 -3.49
N ILE A 183 2.95 8.16 -3.18
CA ILE A 183 4.37 8.25 -2.80
C ILE A 183 5.19 8.95 -3.88
N THR A 184 4.96 8.68 -5.17
CA THR A 184 5.73 9.28 -6.26
C THR A 184 5.64 10.81 -6.24
N GLY A 185 4.42 11.35 -6.21
CA GLY A 185 4.23 12.81 -6.18
C GLY A 185 4.72 13.46 -4.88
N LEU A 186 4.60 12.75 -3.75
CA LEU A 186 5.12 13.23 -2.46
C LEU A 186 6.65 13.29 -2.45
N PHE A 187 7.34 12.33 -3.05
CA PHE A 187 8.79 12.40 -3.22
C PHE A 187 9.21 13.64 -3.99
N GLU A 188 8.60 13.87 -5.14
CA GLU A 188 8.93 15.02 -5.99
C GLU A 188 8.65 16.33 -5.28
N SER A 189 7.50 16.46 -4.61
CA SER A 189 7.13 17.69 -3.91
C SER A 189 8.02 17.98 -2.70
N ARG A 190 8.43 16.96 -1.95
CA ARG A 190 9.20 17.12 -0.71
C ARG A 190 10.70 17.24 -0.93
N TYR A 191 11.25 16.42 -1.85
CA TYR A 191 12.70 16.31 -2.05
C TYR A 191 13.18 16.94 -3.35
N GLY A 192 12.29 17.46 -4.21
CA GLY A 192 12.62 18.15 -5.45
C GLY A 192 13.31 17.29 -6.51
N ARG A 193 13.22 15.95 -6.39
CA ARG A 193 13.85 14.99 -7.29
C ARG A 193 12.89 13.85 -7.62
N PRO A 194 12.93 13.29 -8.84
CA PRO A 194 12.10 12.15 -9.22
C PRO A 194 12.30 10.93 -8.33
N ALA A 195 11.20 10.26 -7.97
CA ALA A 195 11.24 9.04 -7.15
C ALA A 195 12.10 7.93 -7.79
N ALA A 196 12.21 7.90 -9.12
CA ALA A 196 13.07 6.99 -9.87
C ALA A 196 14.56 7.03 -9.45
N LEU A 197 15.02 8.14 -8.87
CA LEU A 197 16.40 8.28 -8.37
C LEU A 197 16.58 7.72 -6.95
N TYR A 198 15.48 7.50 -6.22
CA TYR A 198 15.49 6.97 -4.85
C TYR A 198 15.19 5.47 -4.79
N TYR A 199 14.31 4.97 -5.65
CA TYR A 199 13.89 3.57 -5.64
C TYR A 199 15.05 2.57 -5.73
N PRO A 200 16.15 2.79 -6.50
CA PRO A 200 17.30 1.89 -6.50
C PRO A 200 17.86 1.61 -5.11
N ALA A 201 17.85 2.61 -4.21
CA ALA A 201 18.35 2.46 -2.84
C ALA A 201 17.59 1.43 -2.01
N LEU A 202 16.33 1.15 -2.35
CA LEU A 202 15.51 0.14 -1.65
C LEU A 202 15.97 -1.28 -1.95
N PHE A 203 16.76 -1.48 -3.01
CA PHE A 203 17.21 -2.78 -3.49
C PHE A 203 18.73 -2.92 -3.43
N TYR A 204 19.47 -1.81 -3.62
CA TYR A 204 20.93 -1.78 -3.71
C TYR A 204 21.54 -0.75 -2.76
N ASP A 205 22.84 -0.90 -2.55
CA ASP A 205 23.68 0.19 -2.06
C ASP A 205 24.04 1.09 -3.25
N ILE A 206 23.53 2.32 -3.22
CA ILE A 206 23.77 3.35 -4.23
C ILE A 206 24.88 4.35 -3.82
N GLY A 207 25.67 4.01 -2.80
CA GLY A 207 26.72 4.87 -2.26
C GLY A 207 26.25 5.73 -1.07
N PRO A 208 26.83 6.92 -0.87
CA PRO A 208 26.57 7.75 0.33
C PRO A 208 25.10 8.13 0.55
N GLU A 209 24.31 8.20 -0.52
CA GLU A 209 22.88 8.58 -0.44
C GLU A 209 21.96 7.42 -0.04
N THR A 210 22.44 6.18 0.05
CA THR A 210 21.61 4.99 0.30
C THR A 210 20.77 5.11 1.55
N ALA A 211 21.38 5.47 2.68
CA ALA A 211 20.67 5.57 3.96
C ALA A 211 19.60 6.67 3.92
N ALA A 212 19.96 7.85 3.41
CA ALA A 212 19.05 8.99 3.31
C ALA A 212 17.83 8.68 2.40
N ALA A 213 18.06 8.02 1.26
CA ALA A 213 17.01 7.61 0.34
C ALA A 213 16.03 6.59 0.96
N ARG A 214 16.57 5.62 1.73
CA ARG A 214 15.75 4.65 2.47
C ARG A 214 14.92 5.32 3.55
N VAL A 215 15.53 6.19 4.36
CA VAL A 215 14.81 6.96 5.39
C VAL A 215 13.70 7.77 4.74
N ALA A 216 13.98 8.51 3.67
CA ALA A 216 12.98 9.31 2.97
C ALA A 216 11.77 8.49 2.50
N PHE A 217 11.99 7.29 1.99
CA PHE A 217 10.91 6.39 1.57
C PHE A 217 10.06 5.92 2.76
N TYR A 218 10.70 5.44 3.83
CA TYR A 218 9.97 4.90 4.98
C TYR A 218 9.29 5.99 5.81
N ASP A 219 9.84 7.20 5.87
CA ASP A 219 9.21 8.36 6.52
C ASP A 219 7.93 8.76 5.78
N LEU A 220 7.99 8.90 4.45
CA LEU A 220 6.79 9.18 3.65
C LEU A 220 5.72 8.11 3.82
N ARG A 221 6.13 6.85 3.84
CA ARG A 221 5.20 5.74 4.08
C ARG A 221 4.55 5.82 5.45
N ALA A 222 5.32 6.14 6.50
CA ALA A 222 4.80 6.28 7.85
C ALA A 222 3.83 7.45 8.01
N GLU A 223 4.04 8.53 7.27
CA GLU A 223 3.14 9.69 7.28
C GLU A 223 1.79 9.44 6.58
N LEU A 224 1.77 8.50 5.62
CA LEU A 224 0.54 8.16 4.90
C LEU A 224 -0.33 7.16 5.68
N MET A 225 0.20 6.58 6.74
CA MET A 225 -0.51 5.67 7.65
C MET A 225 -1.25 6.41 8.75
#